data_42720386cce805052dc2ce4f046d99b1
#
_entry.id   42720386cce805052dc2ce4f046d99b1
#
_cell.length_a   1.000
_cell.length_b   1.000
_cell.length_c   1.000
_cell.angle_alpha   90.00
_cell.angle_beta   90.00
_cell.angle_gamma   90.00
#
_symmetry.space_group_name_H-M   'P 1'
#
loop_
_entity.id
_entity.type
_entity.pdbx_description
1 polymer ?
#
loop_
_entity_poly.entity_id
_entity_poly.type
_entity_poly.pdbx_seq_one_letter_code
_entity_poly.pdbx_strand_id
1 'polypeptide(L)'
;MMKPISVWKQELASGVHTDRLASLYCCAPEQTPAQAARYAAVLDGLETTFGPHAEAGLYSAPGRTEIGGNHTDHQHGRVLAGSVNIDMIAAAAPNSQNQLRVQSEGYDLCVIDLADLTARKEEENTSAAILRGECAAFAQRGAALSGLDVYISSNVPKGSGVSS
;
A
#
# COMPACT_ATOMS: atom_id res chain seq x y z
N MET A 1 -9.12 9.19 1.18
CA MET A 1 -10.50 9.41 1.68
C MET A 1 -11.04 8.08 2.13
N MET A 2 -11.56 7.99 3.37
CA MET A 2 -12.24 6.80 3.88
C MET A 2 -13.69 6.81 3.40
N LYS A 3 -14.22 5.64 3.03
CA LYS A 3 -15.63 5.43 2.64
C LYS A 3 -16.09 4.05 3.12
N PRO A 4 -17.40 3.83 3.27
CA PRO A 4 -17.95 2.50 3.47
C PRO A 4 -17.48 1.52 2.39
N ILE A 5 -17.08 0.31 2.78
CA ILE A 5 -16.55 -0.69 1.84
C ILE A 5 -17.59 -1.04 0.76
N SER A 6 -18.86 -1.12 1.13
CA SER A 6 -19.96 -1.36 0.20
C SER A 6 -20.07 -0.27 -0.87
N VAL A 7 -19.84 1.00 -0.49
CA VAL A 7 -19.84 2.14 -1.42
C VAL A 7 -18.67 2.05 -2.38
N TRP A 8 -17.46 1.73 -1.87
CA TRP A 8 -16.31 1.50 -2.74
C TRP A 8 -16.58 0.41 -3.78
N LYS A 9 -17.08 -0.75 -3.35
CA LYS A 9 -17.39 -1.88 -4.25
C LYS A 9 -18.43 -1.49 -5.32
N GLN A 10 -19.47 -0.77 -4.93
CA GLN A 10 -20.49 -0.29 -5.85
C GLN A 10 -19.92 0.73 -6.87
N GLU A 11 -19.13 1.71 -6.41
CA GLU A 11 -18.52 2.72 -7.28
C GLU A 11 -17.51 2.09 -8.27
N LEU A 12 -16.70 1.13 -7.82
CA LEU A 12 -15.76 0.41 -8.68
C LEU A 12 -16.50 -0.42 -9.75
N ALA A 13 -17.59 -1.09 -9.38
CA ALA A 13 -18.39 -1.87 -10.31
C ALA A 13 -19.18 -1.01 -11.32
N SER A 14 -19.61 0.18 -10.93
CA SER A 14 -20.40 1.06 -11.79
C SER A 14 -19.58 1.91 -12.77
N GLY A 15 -18.23 1.87 -12.68
CA GLY A 15 -17.36 2.65 -13.56
C GLY A 15 -17.25 4.13 -13.22
N VAL A 16 -17.75 4.57 -12.07
CA VAL A 16 -17.65 5.99 -11.60
C VAL A 16 -16.19 6.48 -11.57
N HIS A 17 -15.24 5.56 -11.39
CA HIS A 17 -13.81 5.89 -11.32
C HIS A 17 -13.05 5.71 -12.65
N THR A 18 -13.73 5.46 -13.76
CA THR A 18 -13.10 5.22 -15.07
C THR A 18 -12.08 6.28 -15.46
N ASP A 19 -12.47 7.56 -15.45
CA ASP A 19 -11.56 8.65 -15.84
C ASP A 19 -10.36 8.77 -14.91
N ARG A 20 -10.58 8.59 -13.60
CA ARG A 20 -9.51 8.62 -12.61
C ARG A 20 -8.53 7.46 -12.80
N LEU A 21 -9.03 6.25 -13.02
CA LEU A 21 -8.20 5.07 -13.26
C LEU A 21 -7.46 5.19 -14.60
N ALA A 22 -8.11 5.65 -15.67
CA ALA A 22 -7.47 5.88 -16.95
C ALA A 22 -6.31 6.88 -16.83
N SER A 23 -6.51 7.97 -16.10
CA SER A 23 -5.46 8.96 -15.81
C SER A 23 -4.33 8.38 -14.96
N LEU A 24 -4.66 7.65 -13.88
CA LEU A 24 -3.68 7.08 -12.93
C LEU A 24 -2.77 6.05 -13.60
N TYR A 25 -3.33 5.20 -14.46
CA TYR A 25 -2.61 4.11 -15.12
C TYR A 25 -2.18 4.46 -16.56
N CYS A 26 -2.41 5.68 -17.03
CA CYS A 26 -2.12 6.11 -18.40
C CYS A 26 -2.64 5.09 -19.43
N CYS A 27 -3.88 4.64 -19.28
CA CYS A 27 -4.49 3.60 -20.12
C CYS A 27 -5.81 4.07 -20.72
N ALA A 28 -6.28 3.35 -21.75
CA ALA A 28 -7.57 3.63 -22.36
C ALA A 28 -8.73 3.29 -21.39
N PRO A 29 -9.87 4.00 -21.45
CA PRO A 29 -11.02 3.77 -20.57
C PRO A 29 -11.49 2.31 -20.55
N GLU A 30 -11.39 1.59 -21.68
CA GLU A 30 -11.79 0.19 -21.82
C GLU A 30 -10.90 -0.78 -21.00
N GLN A 31 -9.73 -0.34 -20.57
CA GLN A 31 -8.79 -1.11 -19.76
C GLN A 31 -9.00 -0.91 -18.26
N THR A 32 -9.76 0.11 -17.86
CA THR A 32 -9.98 0.46 -16.45
C THR A 32 -10.77 -0.57 -15.64
N PRO A 33 -11.68 -1.41 -16.21
CA PRO A 33 -12.34 -2.46 -15.45
C PRO A 33 -11.39 -3.44 -14.78
N ALA A 34 -10.25 -3.76 -15.42
CA ALA A 34 -9.23 -4.62 -14.83
C ALA A 34 -8.58 -3.97 -13.59
N GLN A 35 -8.33 -2.67 -13.64
CA GLN A 35 -7.82 -1.92 -12.49
C GLN A 35 -8.87 -1.82 -11.38
N ALA A 36 -10.13 -1.52 -11.73
CA ALA A 36 -11.22 -1.49 -10.74
C ALA A 36 -11.38 -2.84 -10.02
N ALA A 37 -11.26 -3.95 -10.74
CA ALA A 37 -11.30 -5.30 -10.17
C ALA A 37 -10.16 -5.55 -9.17
N ARG A 38 -8.93 -5.05 -9.43
CA ARG A 38 -7.81 -5.13 -8.48
C ARG A 38 -8.14 -4.41 -7.17
N TYR A 39 -8.71 -3.19 -7.24
CA TYR A 39 -9.11 -2.46 -6.04
C TYR A 39 -10.26 -3.14 -5.29
N ALA A 40 -11.20 -3.77 -5.99
CA ALA A 40 -12.23 -4.58 -5.34
C ALA A 40 -11.61 -5.79 -4.62
N ALA A 41 -10.64 -6.47 -5.25
CA ALA A 41 -9.96 -7.62 -4.67
C ALA A 41 -9.18 -7.29 -3.39
N VAL A 42 -8.52 -6.12 -3.28
CA VAL A 42 -7.86 -5.75 -2.02
C VAL A 42 -8.84 -5.41 -0.90
N LEU A 43 -10.04 -4.92 -1.22
CA LEU A 43 -11.12 -4.76 -0.23
C LEU A 43 -11.63 -6.12 0.25
N ASP A 44 -11.81 -7.08 -0.66
CA ASP A 44 -12.20 -8.46 -0.30
C ASP A 44 -11.10 -9.13 0.54
N GLY A 45 -9.83 -8.92 0.18
CA GLY A 45 -8.68 -9.41 0.95
C GLY A 45 -8.62 -8.83 2.36
N LEU A 46 -8.88 -7.53 2.52
CA LEU A 46 -8.97 -6.87 3.82
C LEU A 46 -10.05 -7.52 4.71
N GLU A 47 -11.28 -7.67 4.18
CA GLU A 47 -12.40 -8.26 4.93
C GLU A 47 -12.17 -9.75 5.23
N THR A 48 -11.57 -10.49 4.30
CA THR A 48 -11.27 -11.92 4.49
C THR A 48 -10.21 -12.13 5.56
N THR A 49 -9.20 -11.27 5.61
CA THR A 49 -8.05 -11.42 6.53
C THR A 49 -8.36 -10.90 7.93
N PHE A 50 -9.03 -9.75 8.04
CA PHE A 50 -9.17 -9.04 9.31
C PHE A 50 -10.63 -9.00 9.82
N GLY A 51 -11.56 -9.51 9.03
CA GLY A 51 -12.99 -9.42 9.32
C GLY A 51 -13.64 -8.16 8.75
N PRO A 52 -14.94 -7.96 9.01
CA PRO A 52 -15.69 -6.84 8.44
C PRO A 52 -15.23 -5.49 9.04
N HIS A 53 -15.10 -4.50 8.18
CA HIS A 53 -14.85 -3.11 8.54
C HIS A 53 -15.96 -2.21 7.99
N ALA A 54 -16.33 -1.18 8.75
CA ALA A 54 -17.36 -0.22 8.31
C ALA A 54 -16.89 0.59 7.11
N GLU A 55 -15.64 1.03 7.13
CA GLU A 55 -15.04 1.86 6.09
C GLU A 55 -13.58 1.50 5.84
N ALA A 56 -13.10 1.83 4.65
CA ALA A 56 -11.70 1.66 4.27
C ALA A 56 -11.23 2.81 3.36
N GLY A 57 -9.92 3.02 3.31
CA GLY A 57 -9.25 3.84 2.31
C GLY A 57 -8.57 2.96 1.27
N LEU A 58 -8.54 3.43 0.02
CA LEU A 58 -7.80 2.80 -1.07
C LEU A 58 -6.59 3.66 -1.44
N TYR A 59 -5.44 3.01 -1.62
CA TYR A 59 -4.16 3.64 -1.87
C TYR A 59 -3.43 2.95 -3.02
N SER A 60 -2.58 3.73 -3.73
CA SER A 60 -1.68 3.23 -4.77
C SER A 60 -0.30 3.84 -4.54
N ALA A 61 0.72 3.00 -4.61
CA ALA A 61 2.13 3.39 -4.63
C ALA A 61 2.76 2.84 -5.91
N PRO A 62 3.10 3.72 -6.88
CA PRO A 62 3.66 3.26 -8.15
C PRO A 62 5.07 2.73 -7.98
N GLY A 63 5.43 1.78 -8.82
CA GLY A 63 6.82 1.44 -9.05
C GLY A 63 7.56 2.60 -9.71
N ARG A 64 8.89 2.56 -9.66
CA ARG A 64 9.72 3.54 -10.32
C ARG A 64 10.72 2.87 -11.27
N THR A 65 11.06 3.57 -12.34
CA THR A 65 12.23 3.25 -13.16
C THR A 65 13.23 4.38 -13.07
N GLU A 66 14.51 4.04 -13.04
CA GLU A 66 15.56 5.00 -13.13
C GLU A 66 15.92 5.26 -14.60
N ILE A 67 15.88 6.52 -14.99
CA ILE A 67 16.15 6.98 -16.35
C ILE A 67 17.64 7.29 -16.51
N GLY A 68 18.29 7.74 -15.44
CA GLY A 68 19.71 8.05 -15.40
C GLY A 68 20.23 8.25 -13.98
N GLY A 69 21.54 7.99 -13.78
CA GLY A 69 22.21 8.15 -12.48
C GLY A 69 22.72 6.86 -11.84
N ASN A 70 22.44 5.69 -12.42
CA ASN A 70 22.92 4.37 -11.97
C ASN A 70 22.65 4.06 -10.50
N HIS A 71 21.45 4.43 -10.01
CA HIS A 71 20.99 4.08 -8.66
C HIS A 71 21.97 4.54 -7.56
N THR A 72 22.50 5.74 -7.69
CA THR A 72 23.50 6.30 -6.76
C THR A 72 22.92 7.26 -5.72
N ASP A 73 21.59 7.38 -5.62
CA ASP A 73 20.88 8.24 -4.66
C ASP A 73 21.25 7.93 -3.20
N HIS A 74 21.40 6.67 -2.84
CA HIS A 74 21.85 6.23 -1.51
C HIS A 74 23.31 6.55 -1.18
N GLN A 75 24.10 7.03 -2.18
CA GLN A 75 25.51 7.42 -2.06
C GLN A 75 25.71 8.91 -2.36
N HIS A 76 24.70 9.75 -2.15
CA HIS A 76 24.68 11.17 -2.48
C HIS A 76 24.84 11.48 -3.98
N GLY A 77 24.65 10.50 -4.85
CA GLY A 77 24.59 10.67 -6.30
C GLY A 77 23.29 11.36 -6.74
N ARG A 78 23.31 11.87 -7.98
CA ARG A 78 22.12 12.46 -8.60
C ARG A 78 21.48 11.44 -9.52
N VAL A 79 20.18 11.23 -9.35
CA VAL A 79 19.39 10.31 -10.18
C VAL A 79 18.22 11.04 -10.80
N LEU A 80 17.80 10.58 -11.97
CA LEU A 80 16.55 10.93 -12.61
C LEU A 80 15.71 9.67 -12.66
N ALA A 81 14.59 9.64 -11.94
CA ALA A 81 13.68 8.53 -11.91
C ALA A 81 12.26 8.98 -12.27
N GLY A 82 11.47 8.08 -12.85
CA GLY A 82 10.08 8.30 -13.18
C GLY A 82 9.19 7.19 -12.63
N SER A 83 7.96 7.53 -12.20
CA SER A 83 6.96 6.55 -11.86
C SER A 83 6.51 5.76 -13.08
N VAL A 84 6.19 4.49 -12.88
CA VAL A 84 5.63 3.63 -13.91
C VAL A 84 4.16 3.28 -13.58
N ASN A 85 3.41 2.76 -14.55
CA ASN A 85 2.00 2.44 -14.40
C ASN A 85 1.72 1.04 -13.83
N ILE A 86 2.70 0.45 -13.15
CA ILE A 86 2.56 -0.73 -12.29
C ILE A 86 2.79 -0.32 -10.84
N ASP A 87 2.00 -0.85 -9.94
CA ASP A 87 1.93 -0.36 -8.57
C ASP A 87 1.70 -1.45 -7.53
N MET A 88 1.92 -1.07 -6.28
CA MET A 88 1.33 -1.71 -5.12
C MET A 88 0.04 -0.96 -4.76
N ILE A 89 -1.05 -1.68 -4.59
CA ILE A 89 -2.32 -1.12 -4.11
C ILE A 89 -2.64 -1.68 -2.75
N ALA A 90 -3.30 -0.87 -1.93
CA ALA A 90 -3.69 -1.26 -0.59
C ALA A 90 -5.10 -0.81 -0.25
N ALA A 91 -5.79 -1.64 0.52
CA ALA A 91 -6.96 -1.25 1.31
C ALA A 91 -6.53 -1.16 2.76
N ALA A 92 -6.90 -0.06 3.43
CA ALA A 92 -6.58 0.15 4.83
C ALA A 92 -7.80 0.59 5.62
N ALA A 93 -8.00 0.02 6.81
CA ALA A 93 -9.11 0.30 7.70
C ALA A 93 -8.62 0.46 9.14
N PRO A 94 -9.21 1.38 9.94
CA PRO A 94 -8.85 1.51 11.35
C PRO A 94 -9.25 0.27 12.13
N ASN A 95 -8.44 -0.09 13.13
CA ASN A 95 -8.78 -1.11 14.13
C ASN A 95 -8.65 -0.54 15.55
N SER A 96 -9.25 -1.24 16.52
CA SER A 96 -9.23 -0.85 17.95
C SER A 96 -8.11 -1.52 18.76
N GLN A 97 -7.20 -2.24 18.12
CA GLN A 97 -6.22 -3.09 18.81
C GLN A 97 -4.89 -2.39 19.11
N ASN A 98 -4.75 -1.10 18.77
CA ASN A 98 -3.49 -0.36 18.87
C ASN A 98 -2.30 -1.07 18.17
N GLN A 99 -2.58 -1.72 17.05
CA GLN A 99 -1.61 -2.46 16.25
C GLN A 99 -1.69 -2.04 14.79
N LEU A 100 -0.54 -1.96 14.12
CA LEU A 100 -0.47 -1.98 12.67
C LEU A 100 -0.38 -3.45 12.23
N ARG A 101 -1.42 -3.92 11.52
CA ARG A 101 -1.45 -5.28 10.96
C ARG A 101 -1.43 -5.19 9.45
N VAL A 102 -0.42 -5.76 8.82
CA VAL A 102 -0.20 -5.69 7.37
C VAL A 102 -0.15 -7.09 6.78
N GLN A 103 -1.07 -7.37 5.89
CA GLN A 103 -1.09 -8.58 5.07
C GLN A 103 -0.75 -8.21 3.63
N SER A 104 0.42 -8.59 3.17
CA SER A 104 0.75 -8.56 1.74
C SER A 104 0.37 -9.89 1.11
N GLU A 105 -0.23 -9.86 -0.07
CA GLU A 105 -0.63 -11.06 -0.80
C GLU A 105 0.56 -11.99 -1.05
N GLY A 106 0.44 -13.27 -0.62
CA GLY A 106 1.49 -14.27 -0.74
C GLY A 106 2.60 -14.19 0.31
N TYR A 107 2.43 -13.41 1.38
CA TYR A 107 3.36 -13.30 2.51
C TYR A 107 2.65 -13.55 3.83
N ASP A 108 3.42 -13.75 4.90
CA ASP A 108 2.89 -13.87 6.26
C ASP A 108 2.38 -12.52 6.78
N LEU A 109 1.39 -12.59 7.68
CA LEU A 109 0.85 -11.43 8.37
C LEU A 109 1.94 -10.79 9.25
N CYS A 110 2.17 -9.50 9.04
CA CYS A 110 3.05 -8.70 9.88
C CYS A 110 2.23 -7.88 10.88
N VAL A 111 2.58 -7.97 12.17
CA VAL A 111 1.90 -7.26 13.25
C VAL A 111 2.92 -6.43 14.04
N ILE A 112 2.68 -5.12 14.13
CA ILE A 112 3.49 -4.18 14.91
C ILE A 112 2.63 -3.63 16.04
N ASP A 113 3.08 -3.83 17.29
CA ASP A 113 2.50 -3.18 18.46
C ASP A 113 2.92 -1.70 18.47
N LEU A 114 1.94 -0.80 18.39
CA LEU A 114 2.18 0.64 18.37
C LEU A 114 2.54 1.21 19.75
N ALA A 115 2.36 0.43 20.82
CA ALA A 115 2.82 0.81 22.16
C ALA A 115 4.34 0.62 22.35
N ASP A 116 4.98 -0.26 21.56
CA ASP A 116 6.42 -0.52 21.61
C ASP A 116 7.03 -0.49 20.20
N LEU A 117 7.63 0.65 19.86
CA LEU A 117 8.30 0.89 18.59
C LEU A 117 9.83 0.80 18.69
N THR A 118 10.35 0.22 19.77
CA THR A 118 11.78 -0.01 19.96
C THR A 118 12.31 -0.93 18.87
N ALA A 119 13.47 -0.58 18.30
CA ALA A 119 14.13 -1.42 17.30
C ALA A 119 14.48 -2.80 17.87
N ARG A 120 14.23 -3.85 17.10
CA ARG A 120 14.44 -5.24 17.49
C ARG A 120 15.45 -5.90 16.55
N LYS A 121 16.50 -6.48 17.15
CA LYS A 121 17.58 -7.09 16.37
C LYS A 121 17.10 -8.30 15.55
N GLU A 122 16.16 -9.05 16.08
CA GLU A 122 15.55 -10.21 15.42
C GLU A 122 14.70 -9.85 14.19
N GLU A 123 14.32 -8.58 14.05
CA GLU A 123 13.57 -8.07 12.89
C GLU A 123 14.49 -7.53 11.77
N GLU A 124 15.81 -7.50 11.96
CA GLU A 124 16.74 -6.99 10.94
C GLU A 124 16.53 -7.67 9.57
N ASN A 125 16.48 -6.83 8.52
CA ASN A 125 16.21 -7.25 7.13
C ASN A 125 14.82 -7.85 6.87
N THR A 126 13.85 -7.56 7.73
CA THR A 126 12.45 -7.98 7.55
C THR A 126 11.53 -6.78 7.29
N SER A 127 10.33 -7.07 6.76
CA SER A 127 9.27 -6.06 6.62
C SER A 127 8.84 -5.48 7.97
N ALA A 128 8.91 -6.25 9.05
CA ALA A 128 8.58 -5.78 10.41
C ALA A 128 9.49 -4.64 10.85
N ALA A 129 10.81 -4.73 10.58
CA ALA A 129 11.75 -3.65 10.90
C ALA A 129 11.41 -2.35 10.16
N ILE A 130 11.05 -2.45 8.87
CA ILE A 130 10.66 -1.29 8.06
C ILE A 130 9.39 -0.66 8.62
N LEU A 131 8.33 -1.43 8.83
CA LEU A 131 7.05 -0.94 9.33
C LEU A 131 7.18 -0.32 10.74
N ARG A 132 7.94 -0.95 11.62
CA ARG A 132 8.24 -0.43 12.97
C ARG A 132 9.01 0.88 12.90
N GLY A 133 10.03 0.95 12.04
CA GLY A 133 10.83 2.15 11.83
C GLY A 133 10.01 3.32 11.29
N GLU A 134 9.11 3.07 10.33
CA GLU A 134 8.18 4.06 9.79
C GLU A 134 7.24 4.58 10.89
N CYS A 135 6.62 3.68 11.66
CA CYS A 135 5.77 4.08 12.79
C CYS A 135 6.54 4.94 13.80
N ALA A 136 7.77 4.53 14.16
CA ALA A 136 8.62 5.29 15.09
C ALA A 136 8.94 6.68 14.52
N ALA A 137 9.26 6.79 13.23
CA ALA A 137 9.57 8.07 12.57
C ALA A 137 8.36 9.01 12.55
N PHE A 138 7.14 8.50 12.32
CA PHE A 138 5.91 9.28 12.41
C PHE A 138 5.63 9.74 13.84
N ALA A 139 5.76 8.85 14.84
CA ALA A 139 5.58 9.19 16.24
C ALA A 139 6.56 10.27 16.71
N GLN A 140 7.83 10.19 16.31
CA GLN A 140 8.86 11.19 16.62
C GLN A 140 8.55 12.57 16.03
N ARG A 141 7.81 12.60 14.91
CA ARG A 141 7.33 13.86 14.28
C ARG A 141 6.01 14.36 14.86
N GLY A 142 5.52 13.74 15.93
CA GLY A 142 4.30 14.15 16.64
C GLY A 142 3.01 13.61 16.03
N ALA A 143 3.05 12.63 15.10
CA ALA A 143 1.85 12.00 14.62
C ALA A 143 1.22 11.12 15.70
N ALA A 144 -0.10 11.24 15.90
CA ALA A 144 -0.87 10.32 16.72
C ALA A 144 -1.09 9.04 15.92
N LEU A 145 -0.43 7.96 16.33
CA LEU A 145 -0.63 6.64 15.73
C LEU A 145 -1.91 6.00 16.26
N SER A 146 -2.60 5.27 15.40
CA SER A 146 -3.78 4.48 15.76
C SER A 146 -3.72 3.13 15.07
N GLY A 147 -4.43 2.13 15.60
CA GLY A 147 -4.49 0.80 15.02
C GLY A 147 -5.00 0.82 13.59
N LEU A 148 -4.35 0.06 12.70
CA LEU A 148 -4.64 0.02 11.27
C LEU A 148 -4.47 -1.40 10.74
N ASP A 149 -5.45 -1.87 9.98
CA ASP A 149 -5.42 -3.09 9.19
C ASP A 149 -5.18 -2.75 7.74
N VAL A 150 -4.20 -3.38 7.12
CA VAL A 150 -3.80 -3.09 5.74
C VAL A 150 -3.66 -4.38 4.96
N TYR A 151 -4.37 -4.48 3.83
CA TYR A 151 -4.18 -5.55 2.85
C TYR A 151 -3.56 -4.98 1.58
N ILE A 152 -2.50 -5.62 1.09
CA ILE A 152 -1.67 -5.14 -0.02
C ILE A 152 -1.63 -6.18 -1.14
N SER A 153 -1.81 -5.74 -2.38
CA SER A 153 -1.53 -6.51 -3.59
C SER A 153 -0.58 -5.73 -4.50
N SER A 154 0.36 -6.41 -5.16
CA SER A 154 1.40 -5.78 -5.98
C SER A 154 1.48 -6.40 -7.36
N ASN A 155 1.51 -5.54 -8.38
CA ASN A 155 1.87 -5.91 -9.76
C ASN A 155 3.34 -5.60 -10.07
N VAL A 156 4.10 -5.04 -9.11
CA VAL A 156 5.53 -4.75 -9.32
C VAL A 156 6.30 -6.06 -9.25
N PRO A 157 6.97 -6.48 -10.36
CA PRO A 157 7.68 -7.76 -10.39
C PRO A 157 8.90 -7.73 -9.48
N LYS A 158 9.09 -8.80 -8.71
CA LYS A 158 10.29 -8.96 -7.88
C LYS A 158 11.55 -9.05 -8.74
N GLY A 159 12.61 -8.34 -8.34
CA GLY A 159 13.92 -8.43 -8.98
C GLY A 159 13.98 -7.82 -10.39
N SER A 160 12.96 -7.09 -10.82
CA SER A 160 12.90 -6.47 -12.16
C SER A 160 13.64 -5.14 -12.27
N GLY A 161 14.18 -4.63 -11.17
CA GLY A 161 14.77 -3.28 -11.13
C GLY A 161 13.72 -2.15 -11.09
N VAL A 162 12.46 -2.49 -11.10
CA VAL A 162 11.34 -1.56 -10.86
C VAL A 162 11.03 -1.60 -9.37
N SER A 163 11.45 -0.57 -8.66
CA SER A 163 11.24 -0.46 -7.22
C SER A 163 9.85 0.09 -6.90
N SER A 164 9.19 -0.46 -5.93
CA SER A 164 7.97 0.09 -5.32
C SER A 164 8.27 0.61 -3.92
#